data_ee502881a7e4fb781dd153c41d47beeb
#
_entry.id   ee502881a7e4fb781dd153c41d47beeb
#
_cell.length_a   1.000
_cell.length_b   1.000
_cell.length_c   1.000
_cell.angle_alpha   90.00
_cell.angle_beta   90.00
_cell.angle_gamma   90.00
#
_symmetry.space_group_name_H-M   'P 1'
#
loop_
_entity.id
_entity.type
_entity.pdbx_description
1 polymer ?
#
loop_
_entity_poly.entity_id
_entity_poly.type
_entity_poly.pdbx_seq_one_letter_code
_entity_poly.pdbx_strand_id
1 'polypeptide(L)'
;LDKAKVIASPTLSFRTLLPIENINAPYIKLPVAIQATSIVRTLSPISTKNMPKISGMLKKILETENYFSNRLDVLPESYGLHLKGLNSDQAQHFTAIFRDNISNYLAADEVAIVVAAFFEKSFMSETNLFIEIMELSGCLTYHDALTYFLHYADLVLGSYLDLYLLYGIALEGHQQNTLAIVQDGKIKRFIARDFDGIEIHSDSFKSMGVALNLTEDSPYLQQNKETVRNQLLYTVYQLHLGELVLLLANYFNCEEKPFWHIVRQITEQRFYALKDRMCPSIWQAEFNTILNVHWPVKALLRMRLEKNYLRDGLFSQIANPLML
;
A
#
# COMPACT_ATOMS: atom_id res chain seq x y z
N LEU A 1 -27.67 29.30 -8.46
CA LEU A 1 -26.80 28.46 -7.64
C LEU A 1 -25.52 29.23 -7.41
N ASP A 2 -25.37 29.84 -6.24
CA ASP A 2 -24.10 30.37 -5.78
C ASP A 2 -23.11 29.22 -5.76
N LYS A 3 -22.09 29.34 -6.62
CA LYS A 3 -21.05 28.31 -6.74
C LYS A 3 -20.13 28.44 -5.54
N ALA A 4 -20.38 27.66 -4.49
CA ALA A 4 -19.39 27.51 -3.44
C ALA A 4 -18.11 26.95 -4.11
N LYS A 5 -17.04 27.72 -4.06
CA LYS A 5 -15.72 27.30 -4.57
C LYS A 5 -14.86 26.93 -3.37
N VAL A 6 -14.28 25.75 -3.40
CA VAL A 6 -13.23 25.35 -2.47
C VAL A 6 -11.90 25.49 -3.18
N ILE A 7 -11.03 26.36 -2.65
CA ILE A 7 -9.65 26.48 -3.14
C ILE A 7 -8.86 25.35 -2.47
N ALA A 8 -8.16 24.55 -3.27
CA ALA A 8 -7.45 23.38 -2.77
C ALA A 8 -6.12 23.19 -3.52
N SER A 9 -5.12 22.66 -2.81
CA SER A 9 -3.83 22.24 -3.37
C SER A 9 -3.88 20.77 -3.80
N PRO A 10 -3.25 20.42 -4.92
CA PRO A 10 -3.05 19.02 -5.29
C PRO A 10 -2.09 18.34 -4.31
N THR A 11 -2.28 17.04 -4.13
CA THR A 11 -1.31 16.18 -3.44
C THR A 11 -0.48 15.39 -4.46
N LEU A 12 0.39 14.47 -4.01
CA LEU A 12 1.09 13.56 -4.91
C LEU A 12 0.11 12.71 -5.76
N SER A 13 -1.10 12.44 -5.26
CA SER A 13 -2.20 11.90 -6.06
C SER A 13 -2.95 13.05 -6.73
N PHE A 14 -2.79 13.24 -8.05
CA PHE A 14 -3.34 14.37 -8.80
C PHE A 14 -4.86 14.57 -8.71
N ARG A 15 -5.61 13.55 -8.27
CA ARG A 15 -7.06 13.61 -8.02
C ARG A 15 -7.46 13.74 -6.55
N THR A 16 -6.47 13.86 -5.65
CA THR A 16 -6.70 14.07 -4.22
C THR A 16 -6.20 15.45 -3.82
N LEU A 17 -7.09 16.26 -3.30
CA LEU A 17 -6.89 17.67 -3.02
C LEU A 17 -6.94 17.93 -1.52
N LEU A 18 -6.15 18.90 -1.05
CA LEU A 18 -6.20 19.44 0.30
C LEU A 18 -6.81 20.86 0.25
N PRO A 19 -7.94 21.13 0.94
CA PRO A 19 -8.46 22.48 1.08
C PRO A 19 -7.46 23.45 1.74
N ILE A 20 -7.18 24.60 1.11
CA ILE A 20 -6.15 25.53 1.59
C ILE A 20 -6.63 26.33 2.78
N GLU A 21 -7.92 26.67 2.82
CA GLU A 21 -8.50 27.51 3.90
C GLU A 21 -8.50 26.83 5.26
N ASN A 22 -8.44 25.51 5.27
CA ASN A 22 -8.32 24.72 6.50
C ASN A 22 -7.35 23.56 6.28
N ILE A 23 -6.12 23.72 6.71
CA ILE A 23 -5.04 22.74 6.58
C ILE A 23 -5.36 21.42 7.28
N ASN A 24 -6.26 21.42 8.26
CA ASN A 24 -6.69 20.22 8.98
C ASN A 24 -7.96 19.58 8.39
N ALA A 25 -8.52 20.16 7.31
CA ALA A 25 -9.65 19.56 6.62
C ALA A 25 -9.29 18.20 6.02
N PRO A 26 -10.28 17.29 5.88
CA PRO A 26 -10.06 16.03 5.18
C PRO A 26 -9.61 16.27 3.73
N TYR A 27 -8.80 15.37 3.20
CA TYR A 27 -8.50 15.35 1.78
C TYR A 27 -9.75 14.97 0.98
N ILE A 28 -9.88 15.55 -0.21
CA ILE A 28 -11.01 15.31 -1.12
C ILE A 28 -10.48 14.60 -2.37
N LYS A 29 -10.85 13.35 -2.55
CA LYS A 29 -10.53 12.55 -3.75
C LYS A 29 -11.70 12.67 -4.73
N LEU A 30 -11.42 13.19 -5.92
CA LEU A 30 -12.41 13.47 -6.98
C LEU A 30 -12.14 12.62 -8.23
N PRO A 31 -13.16 12.35 -9.05
CA PRO A 31 -12.97 11.76 -10.36
C PRO A 31 -12.29 12.76 -11.29
N VAL A 32 -11.36 12.26 -12.10
CA VAL A 32 -10.73 13.00 -13.18
C VAL A 32 -10.78 12.14 -14.42
N ALA A 33 -11.39 12.62 -15.50
CA ALA A 33 -11.56 11.86 -16.73
C ALA A 33 -10.25 11.75 -17.55
N ILE A 34 -9.15 11.38 -16.87
CA ILE A 34 -7.83 11.18 -17.46
C ILE A 34 -7.49 9.70 -17.42
N GLN A 35 -7.06 9.15 -18.55
CA GLN A 35 -6.51 7.80 -18.59
C GLN A 35 -5.06 7.82 -18.08
N ALA A 36 -4.84 7.20 -16.93
CA ALA A 36 -3.49 7.00 -16.38
C ALA A 36 -3.26 5.49 -16.22
N THR A 37 -2.14 5.00 -16.74
CA THR A 37 -1.83 3.58 -16.86
C THR A 37 -2.87 2.82 -17.72
N SER A 38 -3.62 1.91 -17.18
CA SER A 38 -4.63 1.10 -17.88
C SER A 38 -6.07 1.54 -17.68
N ILE A 39 -6.34 2.48 -16.75
CA ILE A 39 -7.70 2.80 -16.28
C ILE A 39 -7.95 4.31 -16.35
N VAL A 40 -9.18 4.69 -16.76
CA VAL A 40 -9.67 6.07 -16.60
C VAL A 40 -9.90 6.34 -15.10
N ARG A 41 -9.33 7.43 -14.60
CA ARG A 41 -9.30 7.76 -13.17
C ARG A 41 -10.61 8.39 -12.67
N THR A 42 -11.71 7.65 -12.83
CA THR A 42 -13.00 7.97 -12.22
C THR A 42 -13.12 7.33 -10.82
N LEU A 43 -14.24 7.57 -10.14
CA LEU A 43 -14.60 6.92 -8.88
C LEU A 43 -15.99 6.30 -9.02
N SER A 44 -16.10 5.00 -8.75
CA SER A 44 -17.41 4.35 -8.87
C SER A 44 -18.30 4.66 -7.67
N PRO A 45 -19.64 4.66 -7.82
CA PRO A 45 -20.55 4.66 -6.67
C PRO A 45 -20.36 3.49 -5.73
N ILE A 46 -19.81 2.36 -6.21
CA ILE A 46 -19.46 1.20 -5.39
C ILE A 46 -18.31 1.57 -4.45
N SER A 47 -17.26 2.25 -4.97
CA SER A 47 -16.13 2.72 -4.15
C SER A 47 -16.62 3.69 -3.06
N THR A 48 -17.47 4.67 -3.40
CA THR A 48 -17.97 5.64 -2.40
C THR A 48 -18.79 5.00 -1.28
N LYS A 49 -19.47 3.87 -1.54
CA LYS A 49 -20.23 3.12 -0.52
C LYS A 49 -19.36 2.20 0.32
N ASN A 50 -18.32 1.60 -0.27
CA ASN A 50 -17.55 0.56 0.38
C ASN A 50 -16.27 1.06 1.07
N MET A 51 -15.65 2.14 0.58
CA MET A 51 -14.41 2.64 1.20
C MET A 51 -14.55 3.04 2.67
N PRO A 52 -15.62 3.71 3.11
CA PRO A 52 -15.83 3.95 4.54
C PRO A 52 -15.93 2.68 5.38
N LYS A 53 -16.59 1.64 4.84
CA LYS A 53 -16.75 0.35 5.54
C LYS A 53 -15.42 -0.41 5.63
N ILE A 54 -14.66 -0.43 4.53
CA ILE A 54 -13.33 -1.04 4.47
C ILE A 54 -12.37 -0.31 5.41
N SER A 55 -12.38 1.03 5.40
CA SER A 55 -11.57 1.84 6.32
C SER A 55 -11.88 1.55 7.78
N GLY A 56 -13.17 1.48 8.13
CA GLY A 56 -13.59 1.14 9.50
C GLY A 56 -13.22 -0.29 9.90
N MET A 57 -13.30 -1.25 8.99
CA MET A 57 -12.87 -2.63 9.20
C MET A 57 -11.36 -2.71 9.44
N LEU A 58 -10.55 -2.09 8.57
CA LEU A 58 -9.09 -2.08 8.71
C LEU A 58 -8.67 -1.43 10.04
N LYS A 59 -9.24 -0.26 10.36
CA LYS A 59 -8.96 0.42 11.62
C LYS A 59 -9.26 -0.48 12.82
N LYS A 60 -10.41 -1.15 12.83
CA LYS A 60 -10.78 -2.08 13.90
C LYS A 60 -9.81 -3.25 14.03
N ILE A 61 -9.35 -3.84 12.92
CA ILE A 61 -8.35 -4.90 12.94
C ILE A 61 -7.06 -4.40 13.59
N LEU A 62 -6.54 -3.26 13.13
CA LEU A 62 -5.27 -2.71 13.61
C LEU A 62 -5.32 -2.27 15.08
N GLU A 63 -6.46 -1.76 15.55
CA GLU A 63 -6.67 -1.38 16.96
C GLU A 63 -6.82 -2.60 17.89
N THR A 64 -7.41 -3.68 17.40
CA THR A 64 -7.64 -4.90 18.20
C THR A 64 -6.40 -5.77 18.32
N GLU A 65 -5.56 -5.75 17.31
CA GLU A 65 -4.33 -6.54 17.23
C GLU A 65 -3.12 -5.73 17.67
N ASN A 66 -2.69 -5.89 18.90
CA ASN A 66 -1.46 -5.26 19.44
C ASN A 66 -0.23 -5.51 18.55
N TYR A 67 -0.29 -6.52 17.72
CA TYR A 67 0.74 -6.90 16.77
C TYR A 67 1.07 -5.83 15.74
N PHE A 68 0.07 -5.06 15.28
CA PHE A 68 0.27 -3.95 14.34
C PHE A 68 0.60 -2.63 15.04
N SER A 69 0.48 -2.59 16.36
CA SER A 69 0.83 -1.40 17.15
C SER A 69 2.26 -0.96 16.83
N ASN A 70 2.44 0.31 16.53
CA ASN A 70 3.72 0.91 16.11
C ASN A 70 4.33 0.35 14.81
N ARG A 71 3.55 -0.34 13.96
CA ARG A 71 4.00 -0.83 12.65
C ARG A 71 3.16 -0.28 11.51
N LEU A 72 1.84 -0.45 11.60
CA LEU A 72 0.90 -0.05 10.56
C LEU A 72 -0.30 0.67 11.17
N ASP A 73 -0.68 1.76 10.55
CA ASP A 73 -1.96 2.42 10.70
C ASP A 73 -2.59 2.65 9.32
N VAL A 74 -3.81 3.11 9.28
CA VAL A 74 -4.53 3.45 8.05
C VAL A 74 -5.00 4.88 8.10
N LEU A 75 -4.99 5.56 6.96
CA LEU A 75 -5.61 6.87 6.77
C LEU A 75 -7.01 6.68 6.20
N PRO A 76 -8.07 6.69 7.04
CA PRO A 76 -9.40 6.28 6.63
C PRO A 76 -10.01 7.15 5.53
N GLU A 77 -10.75 6.51 4.65
CA GLU A 77 -11.68 7.14 3.72
C GLU A 77 -13.05 7.16 4.39
N SER A 78 -13.27 8.16 5.27
CA SER A 78 -14.37 8.17 6.25
C SER A 78 -15.74 8.43 5.62
N TYR A 79 -15.79 9.15 4.48
CA TYR A 79 -17.05 9.48 3.80
C TYR A 79 -16.93 9.30 2.30
N GLY A 80 -18.01 8.81 1.68
CA GLY A 80 -18.18 8.73 0.24
C GLY A 80 -19.49 9.37 -0.22
N LEU A 81 -19.45 10.17 -1.25
CA LEU A 81 -20.62 10.82 -1.85
C LEU A 81 -20.74 10.45 -3.32
N HIS A 82 -21.95 10.30 -3.82
CA HIS A 82 -22.26 10.18 -5.24
C HIS A 82 -23.66 10.72 -5.55
N LEU A 83 -23.84 11.21 -6.77
CA LEU A 83 -25.13 11.69 -7.23
C LEU A 83 -26.04 10.49 -7.56
N LYS A 84 -27.27 10.48 -7.02
CA LYS A 84 -28.28 9.46 -7.29
C LYS A 84 -29.03 9.76 -8.59
N GLY A 85 -29.64 8.72 -9.17
CA GLY A 85 -30.51 8.85 -10.36
C GLY A 85 -29.76 8.89 -11.69
N LEU A 86 -28.43 8.72 -11.68
CA LEU A 86 -27.62 8.58 -12.88
C LEU A 86 -27.33 7.11 -13.17
N ASN A 87 -27.08 6.76 -14.44
CA ASN A 87 -26.51 5.47 -14.79
C ASN A 87 -25.05 5.36 -14.33
N SER A 88 -24.48 4.17 -14.35
CA SER A 88 -23.13 3.89 -13.85
C SER A 88 -22.05 4.78 -14.49
N ASP A 89 -22.11 4.94 -15.82
CA ASP A 89 -21.12 5.70 -16.60
C ASP A 89 -21.17 7.21 -16.29
N GLN A 90 -22.36 7.73 -16.01
CA GLN A 90 -22.53 9.11 -15.58
C GLN A 90 -22.14 9.30 -14.11
N ALA A 91 -22.62 8.41 -13.24
CA ALA A 91 -22.45 8.53 -11.81
C ALA A 91 -20.98 8.58 -11.37
N GLN A 92 -20.10 7.82 -12.04
CA GLN A 92 -18.65 7.79 -11.73
C GLN A 92 -17.92 9.14 -11.89
N HIS A 93 -18.55 10.11 -12.55
CA HIS A 93 -18.04 11.47 -12.71
C HIS A 93 -18.57 12.45 -11.65
N PHE A 94 -19.56 12.04 -10.86
CA PHE A 94 -20.21 12.87 -9.83
C PHE A 94 -20.11 12.20 -8.46
N THR A 95 -18.88 11.95 -8.06
CA THR A 95 -18.53 11.25 -6.81
C THR A 95 -17.47 12.03 -6.07
N ALA A 96 -17.36 11.81 -4.78
CA ALA A 96 -16.24 12.27 -3.95
C ALA A 96 -15.99 11.27 -2.81
N ILE A 97 -14.73 11.11 -2.42
CA ILE A 97 -14.32 10.39 -1.21
C ILE A 97 -13.54 11.37 -0.33
N PHE A 98 -13.89 11.40 0.95
CA PHE A 98 -13.21 12.21 1.96
C PHE A 98 -12.33 11.31 2.80
N ARG A 99 -11.05 11.62 2.81
CA ARG A 99 -10.01 10.91 3.55
C ARG A 99 -9.58 11.76 4.73
N ASP A 100 -9.38 11.14 5.89
CA ASP A 100 -8.89 11.83 7.07
C ASP A 100 -7.58 12.58 6.79
N ASN A 101 -7.34 13.66 7.54
CA ASN A 101 -6.10 14.41 7.41
C ASN A 101 -4.98 13.72 8.18
N ILE A 102 -3.81 13.62 7.54
CA ILE A 102 -2.63 12.99 8.15
C ILE A 102 -2.17 13.66 9.43
N SER A 103 -2.40 14.98 9.58
CA SER A 103 -2.04 15.73 10.80
C SER A 103 -2.66 15.17 12.08
N ASN A 104 -3.80 14.47 11.98
CA ASN A 104 -4.47 13.85 13.12
C ASN A 104 -3.79 12.55 13.60
N TYR A 105 -2.78 12.09 12.88
CA TYR A 105 -2.10 10.81 13.11
C TYR A 105 -0.62 10.99 13.45
N LEU A 106 -0.17 12.24 13.60
CA LEU A 106 1.24 12.58 13.86
C LEU A 106 1.42 13.15 15.26
N ALA A 107 2.48 12.73 15.94
CA ALA A 107 3.03 13.46 17.08
C ALA A 107 3.74 14.75 16.61
N ALA A 108 4.04 15.65 17.54
CA ALA A 108 4.58 16.98 17.22
C ALA A 108 5.96 16.94 16.51
N ASP A 109 6.72 15.89 16.74
CA ASP A 109 8.08 15.66 16.21
C ASP A 109 8.13 14.61 15.09
N GLU A 110 6.97 14.17 14.62
CA GLU A 110 6.85 13.22 13.51
C GLU A 110 6.55 13.92 12.18
N VAL A 111 7.13 13.39 11.12
CA VAL A 111 6.89 13.82 9.74
C VAL A 111 6.39 12.65 8.92
N ALA A 112 5.27 12.84 8.21
CA ALA A 112 4.76 11.86 7.25
C ALA A 112 5.33 12.12 5.86
N ILE A 113 6.01 11.14 5.29
CA ILE A 113 6.61 11.20 3.96
C ILE A 113 5.98 10.10 3.12
N VAL A 114 5.42 10.45 1.96
CA VAL A 114 4.97 9.44 1.00
C VAL A 114 6.20 8.71 0.47
N VAL A 115 6.21 7.38 0.56
CA VAL A 115 7.38 6.56 0.18
C VAL A 115 7.84 6.85 -1.25
N ALA A 116 6.96 7.21 -2.17
CA ALA A 116 7.34 7.62 -3.52
C ALA A 116 8.31 8.82 -3.56
N ALA A 117 8.29 9.69 -2.55
CA ALA A 117 9.23 10.80 -2.47
C ALA A 117 10.66 10.36 -2.08
N PHE A 118 10.85 9.16 -1.57
CA PHE A 118 12.17 8.62 -1.23
C PHE A 118 13.10 8.50 -2.44
N PHE A 119 12.52 8.36 -3.62
CA PHE A 119 13.23 8.18 -4.90
C PHE A 119 13.54 9.50 -5.59
N GLU A 120 13.00 10.61 -5.09
CA GLU A 120 13.28 11.94 -5.60
C GLU A 120 14.54 12.54 -4.94
N LYS A 121 15.19 13.45 -5.64
CA LYS A 121 16.31 14.21 -5.08
C LYS A 121 15.83 15.13 -3.96
N SER A 122 16.56 15.14 -2.87
CA SER A 122 16.32 16.09 -1.79
C SER A 122 16.62 17.53 -2.25
N PHE A 123 15.90 18.50 -1.72
CA PHE A 123 16.20 19.92 -1.92
C PHE A 123 17.44 20.38 -1.13
N MET A 124 17.87 19.62 -0.15
CA MET A 124 18.99 19.99 0.76
C MET A 124 20.29 19.33 0.34
N SER A 125 20.23 18.21 -0.39
CA SER A 125 21.38 17.44 -0.86
C SER A 125 21.16 16.98 -2.30
N GLU A 126 22.20 16.56 -2.99
CA GLU A 126 22.11 15.98 -4.35
C GLU A 126 21.69 14.50 -4.34
N THR A 127 21.49 13.93 -3.15
CA THR A 127 21.11 12.51 -2.97
C THR A 127 19.57 12.33 -2.96
N ASN A 128 19.13 11.08 -3.09
CA ASN A 128 17.71 10.76 -2.91
C ASN A 128 17.28 11.01 -1.45
N LEU A 129 16.02 11.40 -1.27
CA LEU A 129 15.48 11.69 0.07
C LEU A 129 15.64 10.52 1.06
N PHE A 130 15.51 9.27 0.60
CA PHE A 130 15.74 8.12 1.47
C PHE A 130 17.16 8.05 2.03
N ILE A 131 18.15 8.33 1.18
CA ILE A 131 19.55 8.35 1.59
C ILE A 131 19.79 9.46 2.62
N GLU A 132 19.26 10.65 2.38
CA GLU A 132 19.38 11.76 3.33
C GLU A 132 18.73 11.43 4.69
N ILE A 133 17.54 10.81 4.70
CA ILE A 133 16.88 10.37 5.94
C ILE A 133 17.75 9.34 6.67
N MET A 134 18.34 8.40 5.94
CA MET A 134 19.25 7.40 6.49
C MET A 134 20.50 8.04 7.10
N GLU A 135 21.13 9.00 6.40
CA GLU A 135 22.28 9.76 6.89
C GLU A 135 21.96 10.58 8.14
N LEU A 136 20.78 11.21 8.20
CA LEU A 136 20.27 11.91 9.39
C LEU A 136 20.12 10.99 10.61
N SER A 137 19.90 9.71 10.41
CA SER A 137 19.88 8.71 11.50
C SER A 137 21.27 8.29 11.96
N GLY A 138 22.33 8.79 11.32
CA GLY A 138 23.73 8.43 11.59
C GLY A 138 24.25 7.23 10.79
N CYS A 139 23.49 6.74 9.82
CA CYS A 139 23.88 5.64 8.93
C CYS A 139 24.72 6.19 7.77
N LEU A 140 26.03 6.00 7.81
CA LEU A 140 26.96 6.60 6.85
C LEU A 140 27.70 5.56 5.99
N THR A 141 27.63 4.29 6.36
CA THR A 141 28.34 3.21 5.68
C THR A 141 27.38 2.20 5.04
N TYR A 142 27.90 1.41 4.11
CA TYR A 142 27.15 0.29 3.54
C TYR A 142 26.61 -0.68 4.62
N HIS A 143 27.40 -0.95 5.66
CA HIS A 143 26.99 -1.84 6.75
C HIS A 143 25.84 -1.24 7.57
N ASP A 144 25.88 0.07 7.83
CA ASP A 144 24.78 0.77 8.49
C ASP A 144 23.52 0.73 7.64
N ALA A 145 23.66 0.88 6.31
CA ALA A 145 22.53 0.79 5.37
C ALA A 145 21.86 -0.58 5.36
N LEU A 146 22.62 -1.68 5.46
CA LEU A 146 22.05 -3.02 5.62
C LEU A 146 21.21 -3.12 6.91
N THR A 147 21.72 -2.56 8.01
CA THR A 147 21.00 -2.54 9.29
C THR A 147 19.75 -1.67 9.24
N TYR A 148 19.83 -0.51 8.62
CA TYR A 148 18.70 0.39 8.43
C TYR A 148 17.62 -0.26 7.53
N PHE A 149 18.04 -0.89 6.44
CA PHE A 149 17.15 -1.60 5.53
C PHE A 149 16.49 -2.81 6.20
N LEU A 150 17.22 -3.55 7.06
CA LEU A 150 16.64 -4.64 7.85
C LEU A 150 15.47 -4.15 8.70
N HIS A 151 15.65 -3.05 9.42
CA HIS A 151 14.56 -2.44 10.20
C HIS A 151 13.40 -1.98 9.31
N TYR A 152 13.70 -1.32 8.20
CA TYR A 152 12.68 -0.90 7.23
C TYR A 152 11.88 -2.08 6.69
N ALA A 153 12.54 -3.13 6.23
CA ALA A 153 11.91 -4.30 5.66
C ALA A 153 11.08 -5.09 6.70
N ASP A 154 11.53 -5.15 7.98
CA ASP A 154 10.74 -5.74 9.07
C ASP A 154 9.45 -4.94 9.32
N LEU A 155 9.50 -3.61 9.29
CA LEU A 155 8.30 -2.78 9.40
C LEU A 155 7.34 -3.00 8.22
N VAL A 156 7.84 -3.04 6.97
CA VAL A 156 7.03 -3.27 5.77
C VAL A 156 6.37 -4.63 5.81
N LEU A 157 7.14 -5.70 6.02
CA LEU A 157 6.63 -7.07 6.01
C LEU A 157 5.77 -7.36 7.24
N GLY A 158 6.15 -6.86 8.43
CA GLY A 158 5.30 -6.91 9.62
C GLY A 158 3.99 -6.13 9.49
N SER A 159 3.89 -5.24 8.52
CA SER A 159 2.66 -4.52 8.18
C SER A 159 1.82 -5.29 7.16
N TYR A 160 2.35 -5.48 5.96
CA TYR A 160 1.58 -5.94 4.79
C TYR A 160 1.52 -7.46 4.65
N LEU A 161 2.64 -8.17 4.88
CA LEU A 161 2.66 -9.63 4.82
C LEU A 161 1.83 -10.22 5.95
N ASP A 162 1.95 -9.68 7.16
CA ASP A 162 1.21 -10.20 8.32
C ASP A 162 -0.29 -9.96 8.19
N LEU A 163 -0.71 -8.82 7.64
CA LEU A 163 -2.12 -8.57 7.33
C LEU A 163 -2.67 -9.59 6.31
N TYR A 164 -1.87 -9.95 5.32
CA TYR A 164 -2.21 -11.00 4.35
C TYR A 164 -2.27 -12.39 5.00
N LEU A 165 -1.27 -12.77 5.80
CA LEU A 165 -1.19 -14.09 6.40
C LEU A 165 -2.30 -14.32 7.41
N LEU A 166 -2.61 -13.32 8.24
CA LEU A 166 -3.61 -13.42 9.30
C LEU A 166 -5.04 -13.27 8.79
N TYR A 167 -5.28 -12.32 7.89
CA TYR A 167 -6.63 -11.92 7.49
C TYR A 167 -6.96 -12.20 6.02
N GLY A 168 -5.98 -12.62 5.22
CA GLY A 168 -6.16 -12.75 3.78
C GLY A 168 -6.40 -11.40 3.09
N ILE A 169 -5.84 -10.32 3.61
CA ILE A 169 -6.00 -8.97 3.09
C ILE A 169 -4.69 -8.51 2.45
N ALA A 170 -4.73 -8.11 1.18
CA ALA A 170 -3.65 -7.42 0.51
C ALA A 170 -4.05 -5.98 0.17
N LEU A 171 -3.36 -5.02 0.79
CA LEU A 171 -3.45 -3.61 0.40
C LEU A 171 -2.55 -3.34 -0.81
N GLU A 172 -2.82 -2.29 -1.57
CA GLU A 172 -1.86 -1.76 -2.55
C GLU A 172 -0.71 -1.05 -1.84
N GLY A 173 0.17 -1.82 -1.19
CA GLY A 173 1.28 -1.32 -0.36
C GLY A 173 2.48 -0.78 -1.15
N HIS A 174 2.27 -0.24 -2.36
CA HIS A 174 3.31 0.40 -3.15
C HIS A 174 3.64 1.81 -2.65
N GLN A 175 4.68 2.42 -3.19
CA GLN A 175 5.27 3.68 -2.71
C GLN A 175 4.28 4.85 -2.62
N GLN A 176 3.31 4.96 -3.55
CA GLN A 176 2.35 6.06 -3.56
C GLN A 176 1.32 5.95 -2.43
N ASN A 177 0.94 4.73 -2.04
CA ASN A 177 -0.12 4.48 -1.07
C ASN A 177 0.39 4.25 0.35
N THR A 178 1.71 4.26 0.54
CA THR A 178 2.36 4.10 1.84
C THR A 178 3.00 5.43 2.26
N LEU A 179 2.67 5.88 3.47
CA LEU A 179 3.34 6.99 4.13
C LEU A 179 4.27 6.41 5.20
N ALA A 180 5.54 6.79 5.15
CA ALA A 180 6.49 6.51 6.22
C ALA A 180 6.42 7.63 7.27
N ILE A 181 6.28 7.27 8.52
CA ILE A 181 6.34 8.20 9.62
C ILE A 181 7.78 8.23 10.14
N VAL A 182 8.39 9.39 10.01
CA VAL A 182 9.82 9.61 10.29
C VAL A 182 9.96 10.50 11.52
N GLN A 183 10.86 10.12 12.40
CA GLN A 183 11.28 10.87 13.56
C GLN A 183 12.82 10.73 13.71
N ASP A 184 13.55 11.84 13.76
CA ASP A 184 15.01 11.85 13.93
C ASP A 184 15.74 10.94 12.92
N GLY A 185 15.36 11.00 11.64
CA GLY A 185 15.94 10.16 10.58
C GLY A 185 15.57 8.68 10.64
N LYS A 186 14.69 8.25 11.58
CA LYS A 186 14.27 6.86 11.74
C LYS A 186 12.84 6.66 11.27
N ILE A 187 12.63 5.62 10.49
CA ILE A 187 11.27 5.19 10.14
C ILE A 187 10.65 4.51 11.36
N LYS A 188 9.56 5.04 11.84
CA LYS A 188 8.90 4.56 13.08
C LYS A 188 7.77 3.57 12.78
N ARG A 189 6.94 3.88 11.78
CA ARG A 189 5.80 3.08 11.34
C ARG A 189 5.34 3.52 9.96
N PHE A 190 4.38 2.79 9.40
CA PHE A 190 3.72 3.16 8.15
C PHE A 190 2.25 3.51 8.36
N ILE A 191 1.72 4.34 7.47
CA ILE A 191 0.29 4.59 7.35
C ILE A 191 -0.10 4.28 5.91
N ALA A 192 -1.02 3.31 5.73
CA ALA A 192 -1.57 2.97 4.43
C ALA A 192 -2.76 3.86 4.09
N ARG A 193 -2.88 4.23 2.82
CA ARG A 193 -4.01 5.02 2.29
C ARG A 193 -4.46 4.49 0.94
N ASP A 194 -5.66 4.88 0.51
CA ASP A 194 -6.25 4.55 -0.79
C ASP A 194 -6.56 3.05 -0.93
N PHE A 195 -7.77 2.64 -0.51
CA PHE A 195 -8.13 1.23 -0.41
C PHE A 195 -8.92 0.71 -1.60
N ASP A 196 -9.05 1.48 -2.70
CA ASP A 196 -9.83 1.08 -3.88
C ASP A 196 -9.23 -0.13 -4.62
N GLY A 197 -7.95 -0.40 -4.42
CA GLY A 197 -7.25 -1.58 -4.93
C GLY A 197 -7.03 -2.71 -3.91
N ILE A 198 -7.75 -2.70 -2.78
CA ILE A 198 -7.67 -3.79 -1.79
C ILE A 198 -8.20 -5.10 -2.36
N GLU A 199 -7.53 -6.20 -2.05
CA GLU A 199 -7.99 -7.55 -2.33
C GLU A 199 -8.13 -8.34 -1.02
N ILE A 200 -9.29 -8.99 -0.82
CA ILE A 200 -9.62 -9.71 0.41
C ILE A 200 -10.02 -11.14 0.06
N HIS A 201 -9.30 -12.13 0.55
CA HIS A 201 -9.68 -13.54 0.37
C HIS A 201 -10.87 -13.88 1.27
N SER A 202 -12.01 -14.21 0.66
CA SER A 202 -13.28 -14.39 1.33
C SER A 202 -13.25 -15.40 2.48
N ASP A 203 -12.63 -16.56 2.26
CA ASP A 203 -12.66 -17.63 3.26
C ASP A 203 -11.67 -17.36 4.41
N SER A 204 -10.47 -16.84 4.12
CA SER A 204 -9.52 -16.44 5.17
C SER A 204 -10.12 -15.34 6.05
N PHE A 205 -10.78 -14.36 5.44
CA PHE A 205 -11.39 -13.26 6.16
C PHE A 205 -12.57 -13.71 7.05
N LYS A 206 -13.46 -14.54 6.53
CA LYS A 206 -14.59 -15.10 7.29
C LYS A 206 -14.12 -15.89 8.51
N SER A 207 -13.02 -16.65 8.37
CA SER A 207 -12.49 -17.46 9.47
C SER A 207 -12.02 -16.65 10.68
N MET A 208 -11.75 -15.35 10.48
CA MET A 208 -11.31 -14.43 11.55
C MET A 208 -12.48 -13.77 12.32
N GLY A 209 -13.74 -14.04 11.92
CA GLY A 209 -14.91 -13.51 12.61
C GLY A 209 -15.10 -12.00 12.52
N VAL A 210 -14.39 -11.33 11.63
CA VAL A 210 -14.53 -9.88 11.40
C VAL A 210 -15.70 -9.62 10.47
N ALA A 211 -16.65 -8.79 10.89
CA ALA A 211 -17.80 -8.44 10.08
C ALA A 211 -17.43 -7.38 9.02
N LEU A 212 -17.74 -7.66 7.76
CA LEU A 212 -17.62 -6.71 6.65
C LEU A 212 -18.88 -6.80 5.77
N ASN A 213 -19.67 -5.73 5.79
CA ASN A 213 -20.90 -5.65 5.04
C ASN A 213 -20.71 -4.76 3.79
N LEU A 214 -20.17 -5.34 2.73
CA LEU A 214 -20.00 -4.69 1.43
C LEU A 214 -21.30 -4.75 0.59
N THR A 215 -21.35 -3.95 -0.48
CA THR A 215 -22.40 -4.06 -1.49
C THR A 215 -22.27 -5.39 -2.24
N GLU A 216 -23.38 -5.94 -2.75
CA GLU A 216 -23.40 -7.23 -3.46
C GLU A 216 -22.44 -7.26 -4.65
N ASP A 217 -22.34 -6.16 -5.39
CA ASP A 217 -21.45 -6.01 -6.55
C ASP A 217 -20.01 -5.62 -6.17
N SER A 218 -19.62 -5.85 -4.93
CA SER A 218 -18.30 -5.44 -4.44
C SER A 218 -17.17 -6.24 -5.09
N PRO A 219 -16.23 -5.59 -5.77
CA PRO A 219 -15.11 -6.28 -6.43
C PRO A 219 -13.95 -6.61 -5.48
N TYR A 220 -14.08 -6.33 -4.17
CA TYR A 220 -12.97 -6.41 -3.21
C TYR A 220 -12.81 -7.79 -2.56
N LEU A 221 -13.85 -8.64 -2.65
CA LEU A 221 -13.85 -10.01 -2.12
C LEU A 221 -13.45 -10.99 -3.20
N GLN A 222 -12.36 -11.70 -3.00
CA GLN A 222 -11.80 -12.68 -3.91
C GLN A 222 -12.04 -14.10 -3.41
N GLN A 223 -12.46 -14.99 -4.31
CA GLN A 223 -12.57 -16.43 -4.03
C GLN A 223 -11.21 -17.13 -4.19
N ASN A 224 -10.35 -16.61 -5.08
CA ASN A 224 -9.04 -17.16 -5.34
C ASN A 224 -7.97 -16.42 -4.49
N LYS A 225 -7.34 -17.15 -3.58
CA LYS A 225 -6.26 -16.63 -2.74
C LYS A 225 -5.04 -16.19 -3.55
N GLU A 226 -4.82 -16.78 -4.71
CA GLU A 226 -3.74 -16.41 -5.62
C GLU A 226 -3.85 -14.95 -6.07
N THR A 227 -5.05 -14.46 -6.39
CA THR A 227 -5.28 -13.06 -6.76
C THR A 227 -4.79 -12.13 -5.65
N VAL A 228 -5.15 -12.43 -4.41
CA VAL A 228 -4.76 -11.64 -3.23
C VAL A 228 -3.24 -11.70 -2.99
N ARG A 229 -2.63 -12.88 -3.11
CA ARG A 229 -1.18 -13.06 -3.02
C ARG A 229 -0.44 -12.30 -4.12
N ASN A 230 -0.93 -12.35 -5.35
CA ASN A 230 -0.32 -11.65 -6.48
C ASN A 230 -0.32 -10.13 -6.27
N GLN A 231 -1.37 -9.58 -5.67
CA GLN A 231 -1.43 -8.18 -5.27
C GLN A 231 -0.33 -7.84 -4.25
N LEU A 232 -0.18 -8.65 -3.20
CA LEU A 232 0.90 -8.48 -2.21
C LEU A 232 2.29 -8.55 -2.85
N LEU A 233 2.55 -9.60 -3.63
CA LEU A 233 3.87 -9.81 -4.26
C LEU A 233 4.21 -8.67 -5.21
N TYR A 234 3.25 -8.21 -6.00
CA TYR A 234 3.47 -7.13 -6.94
C TYR A 234 3.68 -5.78 -6.24
N THR A 235 2.80 -5.41 -5.30
CA THR A 235 2.82 -4.06 -4.75
C THR A 235 3.84 -3.88 -3.62
N VAL A 236 4.05 -4.90 -2.79
CA VAL A 236 4.94 -4.81 -1.61
C VAL A 236 6.34 -5.31 -1.93
N TYR A 237 6.47 -6.52 -2.47
CA TYR A 237 7.80 -7.09 -2.72
C TYR A 237 8.48 -6.46 -3.93
N GLN A 238 7.75 -6.32 -5.06
CA GLN A 238 8.36 -5.84 -6.31
C GLN A 238 8.42 -4.31 -6.35
N LEU A 239 7.28 -3.61 -6.20
CA LEU A 239 7.24 -2.16 -6.35
C LEU A 239 7.76 -1.41 -5.11
N HIS A 240 7.50 -1.89 -3.89
CA HIS A 240 7.95 -1.17 -2.70
C HIS A 240 9.37 -1.56 -2.30
N LEU A 241 9.59 -2.83 -1.95
CA LEU A 241 10.92 -3.28 -1.50
C LEU A 241 11.92 -3.37 -2.65
N GLY A 242 11.52 -3.87 -3.82
CA GLY A 242 12.41 -4.05 -4.97
C GLY A 242 13.01 -2.74 -5.47
N GLU A 243 12.20 -1.70 -5.60
CA GLU A 243 12.70 -0.38 -6.00
C GLU A 243 13.65 0.22 -4.96
N LEU A 244 13.39 -0.02 -3.67
CA LEU A 244 14.29 0.45 -2.61
C LEU A 244 15.60 -0.33 -2.57
N VAL A 245 15.57 -1.64 -2.81
CA VAL A 245 16.77 -2.47 -2.99
C VAL A 245 17.61 -1.93 -4.14
N LEU A 246 16.98 -1.64 -5.27
CA LEU A 246 17.66 -1.08 -6.45
C LEU A 246 18.27 0.29 -6.16
N LEU A 247 17.57 1.17 -5.44
CA LEU A 247 18.08 2.47 -5.03
C LEU A 247 19.34 2.33 -4.18
N LEU A 248 19.31 1.48 -3.16
CA LEU A 248 20.45 1.26 -2.26
C LEU A 248 21.62 0.58 -2.97
N ALA A 249 21.36 -0.44 -3.79
CA ALA A 249 22.42 -1.11 -4.56
C ALA A 249 23.14 -0.13 -5.51
N ASN A 250 22.39 0.73 -6.20
CA ASN A 250 22.95 1.76 -7.05
C ASN A 250 23.75 2.81 -6.26
N TYR A 251 23.24 3.28 -5.13
CA TYR A 251 23.91 4.28 -4.31
C TYR A 251 25.25 3.77 -3.77
N PHE A 252 25.31 2.54 -3.25
CA PHE A 252 26.52 1.92 -2.72
C PHE A 252 27.37 1.22 -3.78
N ASN A 253 26.95 1.21 -5.06
CA ASN A 253 27.61 0.50 -6.16
C ASN A 253 27.89 -0.97 -5.80
N CYS A 254 26.87 -1.69 -5.35
CA CYS A 254 26.96 -3.08 -4.91
C CYS A 254 25.85 -3.95 -5.51
N GLU A 255 25.95 -5.26 -5.29
CA GLU A 255 24.91 -6.19 -5.72
C GLU A 255 23.62 -6.06 -4.87
N GLU A 256 22.46 -6.33 -5.46
CA GLU A 256 21.17 -6.36 -4.77
C GLU A 256 21.05 -7.55 -3.80
N LYS A 257 21.78 -8.63 -4.06
CA LYS A 257 21.65 -9.91 -3.35
C LYS A 257 21.70 -9.80 -1.83
N PRO A 258 22.58 -9.02 -1.17
CA PRO A 258 22.58 -8.86 0.29
C PRO A 258 21.27 -8.30 0.84
N PHE A 259 20.64 -7.35 0.13
CA PHE A 259 19.35 -6.79 0.53
C PHE A 259 18.21 -7.80 0.36
N TRP A 260 18.22 -8.57 -0.73
CA TRP A 260 17.24 -9.64 -0.94
C TRP A 260 17.37 -10.77 0.09
N HIS A 261 18.58 -11.06 0.57
CA HIS A 261 18.78 -11.98 1.71
C HIS A 261 18.08 -11.48 2.97
N ILE A 262 18.17 -10.19 3.25
CA ILE A 262 17.45 -9.57 4.38
C ILE A 262 15.94 -9.74 4.21
N VAL A 263 15.40 -9.44 3.03
CA VAL A 263 13.96 -9.60 2.73
C VAL A 263 13.53 -11.05 2.91
N ARG A 264 14.32 -12.03 2.42
CA ARG A 264 14.06 -13.46 2.62
C ARG A 264 14.03 -13.81 4.11
N GLN A 265 15.08 -13.45 4.83
CA GLN A 265 15.22 -13.74 6.26
C GLN A 265 14.01 -13.21 7.06
N ILE A 266 13.61 -11.98 6.82
CA ILE A 266 12.45 -11.38 7.49
C ILE A 266 11.17 -12.11 7.08
N THR A 267 10.98 -12.41 5.80
CA THR A 267 9.81 -13.15 5.33
C THR A 267 9.69 -14.49 6.07
N GLU A 268 10.78 -15.25 6.16
CA GLU A 268 10.82 -16.51 6.91
C GLU A 268 10.49 -16.31 8.40
N GLN A 269 11.08 -15.30 9.03
CA GLN A 269 10.80 -14.96 10.43
C GLN A 269 9.32 -14.63 10.67
N ARG A 270 8.68 -13.86 9.75
CA ARG A 270 7.25 -13.54 9.85
C ARG A 270 6.38 -14.81 9.75
N PHE A 271 6.67 -15.69 8.79
CA PHE A 271 5.98 -16.96 8.67
C PHE A 271 6.09 -17.80 9.93
N TYR A 272 7.29 -17.93 10.51
CA TYR A 272 7.47 -18.70 11.74
C TYR A 272 6.79 -18.07 12.94
N ALA A 273 6.81 -16.74 13.07
CA ALA A 273 6.14 -16.02 14.14
C ALA A 273 4.60 -16.20 14.12
N LEU A 274 4.02 -16.41 12.94
CA LEU A 274 2.57 -16.58 12.78
C LEU A 274 2.13 -18.04 12.59
N LYS A 275 3.06 -19.00 12.67
CA LYS A 275 2.79 -20.41 12.37
C LYS A 275 1.62 -20.99 13.15
N ASP A 276 1.55 -20.72 14.44
CA ASP A 276 0.52 -21.25 15.33
C ASP A 276 -0.85 -20.57 15.17
N ARG A 277 -0.89 -19.45 14.43
CA ARG A 277 -2.11 -18.71 14.10
C ARG A 277 -2.70 -19.08 12.73
N MET A 278 -2.02 -19.93 11.97
CA MET A 278 -2.41 -20.33 10.61
C MET A 278 -2.74 -21.82 10.54
N CYS A 279 -3.64 -22.20 9.63
CA CYS A 279 -3.82 -23.60 9.29
C CYS A 279 -2.50 -24.16 8.70
N PRO A 280 -1.97 -25.30 9.18
CA PRO A 280 -0.67 -25.84 8.75
C PRO A 280 -0.53 -26.03 7.23
N SER A 281 -1.57 -26.49 6.55
CA SER A 281 -1.56 -26.68 5.10
C SER A 281 -1.51 -25.35 4.35
N ILE A 282 -2.20 -24.33 4.82
CA ILE A 282 -2.17 -22.98 4.26
C ILE A 282 -0.79 -22.35 4.49
N TRP A 283 -0.27 -22.47 5.71
CA TRP A 283 1.06 -21.98 6.06
C TRP A 283 2.13 -22.57 5.13
N GLN A 284 2.14 -23.89 4.94
CA GLN A 284 3.12 -24.58 4.08
C GLN A 284 2.99 -24.16 2.61
N ALA A 285 1.77 -24.05 2.10
CA ALA A 285 1.52 -23.64 0.72
C ALA A 285 1.99 -22.20 0.46
N GLU A 286 1.64 -21.25 1.34
CA GLU A 286 2.02 -19.85 1.19
C GLU A 286 3.53 -19.65 1.38
N PHE A 287 4.13 -20.31 2.37
CA PHE A 287 5.57 -20.29 2.61
C PHE A 287 6.34 -20.73 1.35
N ASN A 288 5.96 -21.89 0.79
CA ASN A 288 6.60 -22.39 -0.42
C ASN A 288 6.39 -21.44 -1.61
N THR A 289 5.18 -20.95 -1.82
CA THR A 289 4.86 -20.12 -3.00
C THR A 289 5.56 -18.76 -2.95
N ILE A 290 5.62 -18.11 -1.79
CA ILE A 290 6.26 -16.81 -1.67
C ILE A 290 7.79 -16.92 -1.76
N LEU A 291 8.39 -17.95 -1.16
CA LEU A 291 9.84 -18.05 -1.05
C LEU A 291 10.52 -18.86 -2.18
N ASN A 292 9.83 -19.82 -2.78
CA ASN A 292 10.48 -20.83 -3.61
C ASN A 292 9.86 -21.03 -5.00
N VAL A 293 8.94 -20.13 -5.41
CA VAL A 293 8.33 -20.18 -6.74
C VAL A 293 8.54 -18.84 -7.45
N HIS A 294 8.62 -18.85 -8.77
CA HIS A 294 8.67 -17.64 -9.59
C HIS A 294 7.50 -16.71 -9.26
N TRP A 295 7.76 -15.41 -9.28
CA TRP A 295 6.74 -14.43 -8.93
C TRP A 295 5.97 -13.95 -10.16
N PRO A 296 4.66 -13.71 -10.02
CA PRO A 296 3.89 -13.03 -11.03
C PRO A 296 4.25 -11.54 -11.08
N VAL A 297 4.36 -10.98 -12.28
CA VAL A 297 4.51 -9.55 -12.53
C VAL A 297 3.44 -9.07 -13.48
N LYS A 298 2.84 -7.90 -13.24
CA LYS A 298 1.82 -7.35 -14.16
C LYS A 298 2.43 -7.04 -15.52
N ALA A 299 1.89 -7.66 -16.57
CA ALA A 299 2.32 -7.51 -17.95
C ALA A 299 1.72 -6.24 -18.59
N LEU A 300 2.07 -5.05 -18.05
CA LEU A 300 1.44 -3.78 -18.40
C LEU A 300 1.48 -3.47 -19.91
N LEU A 301 2.59 -3.76 -20.58
CA LEU A 301 2.70 -3.56 -22.03
C LEU A 301 1.73 -4.46 -22.81
N ARG A 302 1.66 -5.74 -22.43
CA ARG A 302 0.74 -6.71 -23.02
C ARG A 302 -0.71 -6.30 -22.79
N MET A 303 -1.06 -5.85 -21.56
CA MET A 303 -2.40 -5.34 -21.25
C MET A 303 -2.78 -4.16 -22.14
N ARG A 304 -1.85 -3.25 -22.43
CA ARG A 304 -2.09 -2.12 -23.35
C ARG A 304 -2.28 -2.57 -24.80
N LEU A 305 -1.44 -3.48 -25.30
CA LEU A 305 -1.50 -3.99 -26.67
C LEU A 305 -2.80 -4.78 -26.92
N GLU A 306 -3.21 -5.61 -25.96
CA GLU A 306 -4.43 -6.41 -26.03
C GLU A 306 -5.69 -5.62 -25.64
N LYS A 307 -5.56 -4.35 -25.22
CA LYS A 307 -6.65 -3.52 -24.67
C LYS A 307 -7.40 -4.22 -23.53
N ASN A 308 -6.69 -5.07 -22.78
CA ASN A 308 -7.22 -5.81 -21.67
C ASN A 308 -6.97 -5.02 -20.37
N TYR A 309 -8.01 -4.36 -19.86
CA TYR A 309 -7.94 -3.51 -18.68
C TYR A 309 -8.71 -4.11 -17.49
N LEU A 310 -8.77 -5.44 -17.42
CA LEU A 310 -9.40 -6.13 -16.32
C LEU A 310 -8.69 -5.78 -15.00
N ARG A 311 -9.45 -5.71 -13.91
CA ARG A 311 -8.94 -5.41 -12.58
C ARG A 311 -7.84 -6.40 -12.16
N ASP A 312 -8.03 -7.69 -12.46
CA ASP A 312 -7.08 -8.76 -12.12
C ASP A 312 -5.79 -8.68 -12.95
N GLY A 313 -5.82 -7.98 -14.09
CA GLY A 313 -4.66 -7.79 -14.95
C GLY A 313 -4.22 -9.07 -15.67
N LEU A 314 -3.18 -8.90 -16.50
CA LEU A 314 -2.43 -10.02 -17.08
C LEU A 314 -1.09 -10.12 -16.36
N PHE A 315 -0.69 -11.35 -16.02
CA PHE A 315 0.58 -11.60 -15.37
C PHE A 315 1.53 -12.41 -16.26
N SER A 316 2.81 -12.11 -16.15
CA SER A 316 3.93 -12.92 -16.61
C SER A 316 4.70 -13.43 -15.40
N GLN A 317 5.61 -14.39 -15.61
CA GLN A 317 6.46 -14.91 -14.52
C GLN A 317 7.84 -14.27 -14.60
N ILE A 318 8.39 -13.92 -13.44
CA ILE A 318 9.76 -13.45 -13.28
C ILE A 318 10.50 -14.31 -12.26
N ALA A 319 11.83 -14.29 -12.30
CA ALA A 319 12.64 -14.92 -11.27
C ALA A 319 12.32 -14.31 -9.91
N ASN A 320 12.16 -15.16 -8.91
CA ASN A 320 11.95 -14.73 -7.54
C ASN A 320 13.30 -14.42 -6.89
N PRO A 321 13.57 -13.17 -6.49
CA PRO A 321 14.86 -12.82 -5.90
C PRO A 321 15.08 -13.42 -4.51
N LEU A 322 14.06 -14.02 -3.90
CA LEU A 322 14.19 -14.75 -2.64
C LEU A 322 14.66 -16.21 -2.84
N MET A 323 14.68 -16.75 -4.07
CA MET A 323 15.23 -18.07 -4.39
C MET A 323 16.76 -18.00 -4.45
N LEU A 324 17.39 -17.71 -3.31
CA LEU A 324 18.83 -17.50 -3.21
C LEU A 324 19.58 -18.78 -2.85
#